data_2dec388c3a9c6595a3b24c28af9bc313
#
_entry.id   2dec388c3a9c6595a3b24c28af9bc313
#
_cell.length_a   1.000
_cell.length_b   1.000
_cell.length_c   1.000
_cell.angle_alpha   90.00
_cell.angle_beta   90.00
_cell.angle_gamma   90.00
#
_symmetry.space_group_name_H-M   'P 1'
#
loop_
_entity.id
_entity.type
_entity.pdbx_description
1 polymer ?
#
loop_
_entity_poly.entity_id
_entity_poly.type
_entity_poly.pdbx_seq_one_letter_code
_entity_poly.pdbx_strand_id
1 'polypeptide(L)'
;MRLVENDSQLMKEFLSGASHPARAGARELEEAISKRTKKARKKRAEMNGALATRAKPGAKVRDHDAHVLVCGGGDCKKRGSKEVRRTLKEELRAAGANGDVRIDSVDCLGLCKHGPNVVIYPGGSWYLGLRAQDVPEVVERHLKGGEPVERIAAGFRPRKKGKK
;
A
#
# COMPACT_ATOMS: atom_id res chain seq x y z
N MET A 1 25.50 56.83 -29.43
CA MET A 1 25.87 55.59 -30.16
C MET A 1 26.97 54.83 -29.40
N ARG A 2 26.70 54.30 -28.16
CA ARG A 2 27.70 53.55 -27.37
C ARG A 2 27.06 52.40 -26.53
N LEU A 3 25.89 51.94 -26.89
CA LEU A 3 25.16 50.89 -26.14
C LEU A 3 25.04 49.52 -26.83
N VAL A 4 25.58 49.36 -28.04
CA VAL A 4 25.40 48.15 -28.86
C VAL A 4 26.64 47.26 -28.88
N GLU A 5 27.82 47.76 -28.44
CA GLU A 5 29.07 46.97 -28.45
C GLU A 5 29.24 46.04 -27.25
N ASN A 6 28.51 46.29 -26.16
CA ASN A 6 28.64 45.51 -24.91
C ASN A 6 27.91 44.15 -24.95
N ASP A 7 26.85 44.03 -25.73
CA ASP A 7 26.08 42.77 -25.86
C ASP A 7 26.83 41.71 -26.67
N SER A 8 27.61 42.17 -27.68
CA SER A 8 28.38 41.26 -28.53
C SER A 8 29.59 40.64 -27.82
N GLN A 9 30.12 41.32 -26.81
CA GLN A 9 31.26 40.86 -26.03
C GLN A 9 30.80 39.86 -24.96
N LEU A 10 29.68 40.12 -24.30
CA LEU A 10 29.03 39.22 -23.36
C LEU A 10 28.60 37.89 -24.01
N MET A 11 28.08 37.95 -25.24
CA MET A 11 27.74 36.75 -26.01
C MET A 11 28.98 35.94 -26.43
N LYS A 12 30.09 36.57 -26.74
CA LYS A 12 31.34 35.88 -27.07
C LYS A 12 31.96 35.20 -25.84
N GLU A 13 31.90 35.81 -24.66
CA GLU A 13 32.33 35.18 -23.40
C GLU A 13 31.44 34.02 -22.99
N PHE A 14 30.13 34.11 -23.25
CA PHE A 14 29.19 33.02 -23.01
C PHE A 14 29.43 31.80 -23.90
N LEU A 15 29.84 32.04 -25.16
CA LEU A 15 30.15 31.00 -26.14
C LEU A 15 31.59 30.44 -26.04
N SER A 16 32.52 31.17 -25.43
CA SER A 16 33.92 30.75 -25.31
C SER A 16 34.25 29.80 -24.17
N GLY A 17 33.24 29.36 -23.40
CA GLY A 17 33.43 28.32 -22.38
C GLY A 17 34.16 28.78 -21.11
N ALA A 18 34.43 30.07 -20.96
CA ALA A 18 35.02 30.60 -19.73
C ALA A 18 34.06 30.39 -18.55
N SER A 19 34.60 29.84 -17.51
CA SER A 19 33.93 29.37 -16.29
C SER A 19 33.05 30.44 -15.61
N HIS A 20 31.77 30.46 -15.98
CA HIS A 20 30.78 31.27 -15.29
C HIS A 20 30.54 30.65 -13.89
N PRO A 21 30.55 31.41 -12.79
CA PRO A 21 30.36 30.90 -11.42
C PRO A 21 29.07 30.08 -11.23
N ALA A 22 28.04 30.35 -12.03
CA ALA A 22 26.82 29.57 -12.07
C ALA A 22 27.03 28.11 -12.57
N ARG A 23 28.06 27.82 -13.35
CA ARG A 23 28.38 26.45 -13.81
C ARG A 23 29.14 25.63 -12.76
N ALA A 24 29.90 26.26 -11.89
CA ALA A 24 30.58 25.58 -10.79
C ALA A 24 29.54 25.04 -9.79
N GLY A 25 28.57 25.85 -9.37
CA GLY A 25 27.50 25.43 -8.51
C GLY A 25 26.57 24.34 -9.09
N ALA A 26 26.33 24.39 -10.43
CA ALA A 26 25.56 23.35 -11.11
C ALA A 26 26.27 21.98 -11.09
N ARG A 27 27.61 21.97 -11.32
CA ARG A 27 28.42 20.74 -11.27
C ARG A 27 28.44 20.13 -9.87
N GLU A 28 28.58 20.93 -8.82
CA GLU A 28 28.54 20.47 -7.44
C GLU A 28 27.16 19.88 -7.09
N LEU A 29 26.09 20.52 -7.56
CA LEU A 29 24.73 20.03 -7.36
C LEU A 29 24.48 18.69 -8.07
N GLU A 30 24.91 18.59 -9.33
CA GLU A 30 24.82 17.33 -10.11
C GLU A 30 25.62 16.20 -9.46
N GLU A 31 26.80 16.49 -8.94
CA GLU A 31 27.63 15.52 -8.26
C GLU A 31 26.99 15.08 -6.92
N ALA A 32 26.41 16.01 -6.16
CA ALA A 32 25.69 15.72 -4.94
C ALA A 32 24.43 14.88 -5.21
N ILE A 33 23.67 15.18 -6.26
CA ILE A 33 22.53 14.38 -6.70
C ILE A 33 22.99 12.98 -7.12
N SER A 34 24.06 12.87 -7.90
CA SER A 34 24.62 11.59 -8.33
C SER A 34 25.08 10.72 -7.15
N LYS A 35 25.74 11.30 -6.15
CA LYS A 35 26.14 10.61 -4.92
C LYS A 35 24.93 10.12 -4.12
N ARG A 36 23.89 10.96 -3.98
CA ARG A 36 22.64 10.59 -3.29
C ARG A 36 21.90 9.46 -4.00
N THR A 37 21.79 9.51 -5.32
CA THR A 37 21.12 8.47 -6.12
C THR A 37 21.89 7.15 -6.08
N LYS A 38 23.23 7.16 -6.17
CA LYS A 38 24.06 5.96 -6.01
C LYS A 38 23.88 5.33 -4.62
N LYS A 39 23.88 6.15 -3.55
CA LYS A 39 23.65 5.68 -2.17
C LYS A 39 22.26 5.07 -2.01
N ALA A 40 21.22 5.71 -2.56
CA ALA A 40 19.85 5.21 -2.53
C ALA A 40 19.70 3.88 -3.30
N ARG A 41 20.32 3.75 -4.49
CA ARG A 41 20.35 2.51 -5.28
C ARG A 41 21.06 1.38 -4.52
N LYS A 42 22.20 1.66 -3.87
CA LYS A 42 22.93 0.68 -3.05
C LYS A 42 22.05 0.19 -1.90
N LYS A 43 21.44 1.11 -1.13
CA LYS A 43 20.54 0.76 -0.01
C LYS A 43 19.33 -0.06 -0.48
N ARG A 44 18.78 0.27 -1.65
CA ARG A 44 17.66 -0.48 -2.23
C ARG A 44 18.08 -1.88 -2.69
N ALA A 45 19.28 -2.03 -3.24
CA ALA A 45 19.85 -3.33 -3.62
C ALA A 45 20.13 -4.20 -2.39
N GLU A 46 20.66 -3.62 -1.32
CA GLU A 46 20.88 -4.31 -0.03
C GLU A 46 19.55 -4.75 0.59
N MET A 47 18.52 -3.89 0.58
CA MET A 47 17.16 -4.25 1.02
C MET A 47 16.55 -5.35 0.16
N ASN A 48 16.67 -5.28 -1.16
CA ASN A 48 16.17 -6.32 -2.04
C ASN A 48 16.92 -7.65 -1.86
N GLY A 49 18.23 -7.60 -1.60
CA GLY A 49 19.03 -8.78 -1.24
C GLY A 49 18.60 -9.40 0.09
N ALA A 50 18.26 -8.57 1.08
CA ALA A 50 17.73 -9.04 2.36
C ALA A 50 16.32 -9.63 2.26
N LEU A 51 15.47 -9.09 1.36
CA LEU A 51 14.14 -9.64 1.06
C LEU A 51 14.20 -10.93 0.24
N ALA A 52 15.30 -11.17 -0.48
CA ALA A 52 15.52 -12.39 -1.23
C ALA A 52 16.02 -13.56 -0.36
N THR A 53 16.14 -13.39 0.96
CA THR A 53 16.40 -14.52 1.86
C THR A 53 15.21 -15.47 1.79
N ARG A 54 15.45 -16.58 1.09
CA ARG A 54 14.52 -17.70 0.98
C ARG A 54 14.01 -18.06 2.38
N ALA A 55 12.71 -18.28 2.50
CA ALA A 55 12.15 -18.82 3.74
C ALA A 55 12.98 -20.03 4.19
N LYS A 56 13.28 -20.11 5.48
CA LYS A 56 14.05 -21.24 6.01
C LYS A 56 13.40 -22.55 5.56
N PRO A 57 14.17 -23.51 5.07
CA PRO A 57 13.62 -24.82 4.72
C PRO A 57 12.84 -25.38 5.92
N GLY A 58 11.58 -25.79 5.70
CA GLY A 58 10.71 -26.30 6.77
C GLY A 58 9.81 -25.27 7.45
N ALA A 59 9.85 -23.99 7.05
CA ALA A 59 8.81 -23.04 7.48
C ALA A 59 7.44 -23.51 6.98
N LYS A 60 6.52 -23.81 7.91
CA LYS A 60 5.15 -24.25 7.62
C LYS A 60 4.19 -23.10 7.84
N VAL A 61 3.39 -22.78 6.85
CA VAL A 61 2.21 -21.93 7.01
C VAL A 61 1.07 -22.85 7.42
N ARG A 62 0.32 -22.48 8.49
CA ARG A 62 -0.86 -23.24 8.89
C ARG A 62 -1.91 -23.09 7.79
N ASP A 63 -2.48 -24.21 7.38
CA ASP A 63 -3.60 -24.23 6.43
C ASP A 63 -4.83 -23.57 7.01
N HIS A 64 -5.65 -22.95 6.18
CA HIS A 64 -6.89 -22.26 6.58
C HIS A 64 -7.83 -22.15 5.37
N ASP A 65 -9.12 -22.30 5.62
CA ASP A 65 -10.16 -22.27 4.60
C ASP A 65 -10.49 -20.84 4.16
N ALA A 66 -10.39 -19.89 5.09
CA ALA A 66 -10.63 -18.48 4.80
C ALA A 66 -9.57 -17.56 5.39
N HIS A 67 -9.30 -16.46 4.67
CA HIS A 67 -8.39 -15.42 5.10
C HIS A 67 -9.11 -14.08 5.15
N VAL A 68 -9.22 -13.51 6.32
CA VAL A 68 -9.88 -12.23 6.61
C VAL A 68 -8.84 -11.14 6.79
N LEU A 69 -8.87 -10.13 5.92
CA LEU A 69 -8.00 -8.97 5.98
C LEU A 69 -8.77 -7.78 6.53
N VAL A 70 -8.39 -7.28 7.69
CA VAL A 70 -9.01 -6.12 8.33
C VAL A 70 -8.13 -4.90 8.12
N CYS A 71 -8.68 -3.84 7.52
CA CYS A 71 -7.96 -2.60 7.28
C CYS A 71 -7.50 -1.95 8.59
N GLY A 72 -6.18 -1.73 8.69
CA GLY A 72 -5.51 -1.08 9.82
C GLY A 72 -5.16 0.39 9.57
N GLY A 73 -5.63 1.00 8.48
CA GLY A 73 -5.43 2.41 8.19
C GLY A 73 -6.01 3.34 9.27
N GLY A 74 -5.45 4.55 9.41
CA GLY A 74 -5.81 5.48 10.48
C GLY A 74 -7.31 5.77 10.59
N ASP A 75 -7.99 6.01 9.46
CA ASP A 75 -9.43 6.29 9.44
C ASP A 75 -10.28 5.06 9.80
N CYS A 76 -9.88 3.88 9.33
CA CYS A 76 -10.55 2.64 9.71
C CYS A 76 -10.40 2.35 11.21
N LYS A 77 -9.22 2.63 11.79
CA LYS A 77 -8.99 2.52 13.24
C LYS A 77 -9.90 3.45 14.04
N LYS A 78 -10.02 4.72 13.60
CA LYS A 78 -10.92 5.71 14.24
C LYS A 78 -12.39 5.28 14.17
N ARG A 79 -12.77 4.54 13.13
CA ARG A 79 -14.13 4.04 12.90
C ARG A 79 -14.40 2.64 13.49
N GLY A 80 -13.48 2.09 14.31
CA GLY A 80 -13.70 0.86 15.04
C GLY A 80 -13.16 -0.41 14.39
N SER A 81 -12.21 -0.35 13.44
CA SER A 81 -11.66 -1.58 12.83
C SER A 81 -10.96 -2.51 13.82
N LYS A 82 -10.42 -1.98 14.92
CA LYS A 82 -9.85 -2.79 16.00
C LYS A 82 -10.93 -3.60 16.72
N GLU A 83 -12.08 -3.00 16.93
CA GLU A 83 -13.22 -3.65 17.56
C GLU A 83 -13.79 -4.75 16.66
N VAL A 84 -14.03 -4.43 15.37
CA VAL A 84 -14.44 -5.43 14.37
C VAL A 84 -13.50 -6.64 14.38
N ARG A 85 -12.19 -6.41 14.39
CA ARG A 85 -11.20 -7.49 14.43
C ARG A 85 -11.28 -8.31 15.73
N ARG A 86 -11.52 -7.65 16.85
CA ARG A 86 -11.68 -8.33 18.15
C ARG A 86 -12.92 -9.21 18.13
N THR A 87 -14.07 -8.66 17.75
CA THR A 87 -15.33 -9.37 17.66
C THR A 87 -15.25 -10.56 16.70
N LEU A 88 -14.61 -10.40 15.51
CA LEU A 88 -14.37 -11.52 14.61
C LEU A 88 -13.64 -12.68 15.28
N LYS A 89 -12.62 -12.39 16.08
CA LYS A 89 -11.87 -13.44 16.80
C LYS A 89 -12.69 -14.09 17.91
N GLU A 90 -13.50 -13.32 18.59
CA GLU A 90 -14.38 -13.79 19.66
C GLU A 90 -15.47 -14.71 19.09
N GLU A 91 -16.14 -14.28 18.03
CA GLU A 91 -17.19 -15.05 17.35
C GLU A 91 -16.65 -16.35 16.74
N LEU A 92 -15.49 -16.31 16.09
CA LEU A 92 -14.86 -17.53 15.53
C LEU A 92 -14.45 -18.52 16.62
N ARG A 93 -14.01 -18.04 17.79
CA ARG A 93 -13.74 -18.92 18.93
C ARG A 93 -15.02 -19.55 19.46
N ALA A 94 -16.06 -18.76 19.61
CA ALA A 94 -17.37 -19.25 20.06
C ALA A 94 -17.96 -20.27 19.09
N ALA A 95 -17.75 -20.06 17.79
CA ALA A 95 -18.20 -20.95 16.72
C ALA A 95 -17.31 -22.20 16.52
N GLY A 96 -16.19 -22.32 17.26
CA GLY A 96 -15.24 -23.43 17.10
C GLY A 96 -14.40 -23.40 15.82
N ALA A 97 -14.51 -22.35 14.99
CA ALA A 97 -13.86 -22.19 13.69
C ALA A 97 -12.53 -21.39 13.73
N ASN A 98 -11.96 -21.23 14.91
CA ASN A 98 -10.74 -20.41 15.10
C ASN A 98 -9.49 -20.99 14.41
N GLY A 99 -9.48 -22.28 14.03
CA GLY A 99 -8.40 -22.94 13.31
C GLY A 99 -8.49 -22.76 11.80
N ASP A 100 -9.70 -22.63 11.28
CA ASP A 100 -10.01 -22.67 9.85
C ASP A 100 -9.97 -21.27 9.21
N VAL A 101 -10.01 -20.22 10.01
CA VAL A 101 -10.02 -18.83 9.55
C VAL A 101 -8.81 -18.08 10.08
N ARG A 102 -8.03 -17.53 9.16
CA ARG A 102 -6.92 -16.62 9.47
C ARG A 102 -7.40 -15.17 9.46
N ILE A 103 -7.08 -14.39 10.50
CA ILE A 103 -7.41 -12.96 10.58
C ILE A 103 -6.13 -12.14 10.71
N ASP A 104 -5.82 -11.34 9.70
CA ASP A 104 -4.71 -10.41 9.71
C ASP A 104 -5.18 -8.96 9.65
N SER A 105 -4.38 -8.07 10.25
CA SER A 105 -4.54 -6.63 10.06
C SER A 105 -3.57 -6.19 8.98
N VAL A 106 -4.09 -5.52 7.98
CA VAL A 106 -3.31 -4.98 6.86
C VAL A 106 -3.25 -3.47 6.89
N ASP A 107 -2.34 -2.88 6.15
CA ASP A 107 -2.28 -1.44 5.97
C ASP A 107 -3.53 -0.90 5.26
N CYS A 108 -3.52 0.36 4.84
CA CYS A 108 -4.67 1.00 4.22
C CYS A 108 -5.06 0.34 2.90
N LEU A 109 -6.30 -0.11 2.80
CA LEU A 109 -6.89 -0.70 1.58
C LEU A 109 -7.37 0.34 0.55
N GLY A 110 -7.10 1.64 0.78
CA GLY A 110 -7.41 2.71 -0.16
C GLY A 110 -8.86 3.22 -0.14
N LEU A 111 -9.75 2.62 0.65
CA LEU A 111 -11.18 2.97 0.72
C LEU A 111 -11.55 3.65 2.06
N CYS A 112 -10.74 4.59 2.52
CA CYS A 112 -10.86 5.22 3.85
C CYS A 112 -12.22 5.86 4.13
N LYS A 113 -12.89 6.39 3.10
CA LYS A 113 -14.22 7.02 3.24
C LYS A 113 -15.29 6.04 3.71
N HIS A 114 -15.11 4.74 3.44
CA HIS A 114 -16.08 3.69 3.68
C HIS A 114 -15.70 2.72 4.81
N GLY A 115 -14.67 3.04 5.61
CA GLY A 115 -14.20 2.18 6.70
C GLY A 115 -15.20 2.00 7.85
N PRO A 116 -15.05 0.97 8.65
CA PRO A 116 -14.02 -0.08 8.60
C PRO A 116 -14.18 -1.02 7.41
N ASN A 117 -13.05 -1.35 6.74
CA ASN A 117 -13.08 -2.20 5.54
C ASN A 117 -12.49 -3.58 5.87
N VAL A 118 -13.17 -4.61 5.42
CA VAL A 118 -12.75 -6.00 5.58
C VAL A 118 -12.86 -6.72 4.24
N VAL A 119 -11.88 -7.56 3.94
CA VAL A 119 -11.89 -8.42 2.74
C VAL A 119 -11.77 -9.87 3.18
N ILE A 120 -12.56 -10.75 2.59
CA ILE A 120 -12.56 -12.18 2.88
C ILE A 120 -12.21 -12.96 1.62
N TYR A 121 -11.19 -13.80 1.73
CA TYR A 121 -10.80 -14.76 0.70
C TYR A 121 -11.16 -16.18 1.13
N PRO A 122 -11.41 -17.11 0.16
CA PRO A 122 -11.06 -17.04 -1.27
C PRO A 122 -11.96 -16.16 -2.14
N GLY A 123 -13.19 -15.91 -1.86
CA GLY A 123 -14.12 -15.20 -2.76
C GLY A 123 -13.76 -13.75 -3.08
N GLY A 124 -12.87 -13.12 -2.30
CA GLY A 124 -12.55 -11.71 -2.44
C GLY A 124 -13.72 -10.77 -2.11
N SER A 125 -14.59 -11.18 -1.20
CA SER A 125 -15.77 -10.41 -0.78
C SER A 125 -15.38 -9.23 0.08
N TRP A 126 -15.82 -8.03 -0.31
CA TRP A 126 -15.54 -6.80 0.39
C TRP A 126 -16.72 -6.38 1.26
N TYR A 127 -16.44 -6.05 2.50
CA TYR A 127 -17.36 -5.44 3.45
C TYR A 127 -16.87 -4.05 3.79
N LEU A 128 -17.62 -3.03 3.35
CA LEU A 128 -17.30 -1.62 3.56
C LEU A 128 -18.16 -1.07 4.71
N GLY A 129 -17.53 -0.46 5.69
CA GLY A 129 -18.23 0.06 6.86
C GLY A 129 -18.77 -1.04 7.80
N LEU A 130 -18.11 -2.19 7.84
CA LEU A 130 -18.51 -3.32 8.69
C LEU A 130 -18.49 -2.91 10.17
N ARG A 131 -19.59 -3.08 10.87
CA ARG A 131 -19.69 -2.79 12.30
C ARG A 131 -19.56 -4.07 13.12
N ALA A 132 -19.12 -3.94 14.37
CA ALA A 132 -19.00 -5.08 15.28
C ALA A 132 -20.31 -5.87 15.42
N GLN A 133 -21.45 -5.20 15.40
CA GLN A 133 -22.78 -5.82 15.45
C GLN A 133 -23.14 -6.70 14.24
N ASP A 134 -22.52 -6.46 13.09
CA ASP A 134 -22.76 -7.23 11.86
C ASP A 134 -21.83 -8.45 11.76
N VAL A 135 -20.81 -8.53 12.62
CA VAL A 135 -19.80 -9.60 12.60
C VAL A 135 -20.39 -10.99 12.84
N PRO A 136 -21.32 -11.23 13.79
CA PRO A 136 -21.91 -12.55 13.97
C PRO A 136 -22.56 -13.09 12.70
N GLU A 137 -23.30 -12.24 11.96
CA GLU A 137 -23.91 -12.62 10.69
C GLU A 137 -22.87 -12.99 9.63
N VAL A 138 -21.76 -12.25 9.56
CA VAL A 138 -20.64 -12.55 8.63
C VAL A 138 -19.97 -13.88 9.00
N VAL A 139 -19.80 -14.17 10.27
CA VAL A 139 -19.19 -15.43 10.71
C VAL A 139 -20.09 -16.61 10.36
N GLU A 140 -21.37 -16.55 10.69
CA GLU A 140 -22.29 -17.67 10.45
C GLU A 140 -22.56 -17.90 8.96
N ARG A 141 -22.88 -16.86 8.20
CA ARG A 141 -23.27 -17.02 6.80
C ARG A 141 -22.09 -17.13 5.86
N HIS A 142 -21.07 -16.28 6.02
CA HIS A 142 -19.98 -16.24 5.06
C HIS A 142 -18.82 -17.16 5.46
N LEU A 143 -18.31 -17.05 6.69
CA LEU A 143 -17.11 -17.82 7.07
C LEU A 143 -17.41 -19.29 7.34
N LYS A 144 -18.61 -19.64 7.81
CA LYS A 144 -19.06 -21.02 8.01
C LYS A 144 -19.90 -21.53 6.84
N GLY A 145 -20.83 -20.72 6.35
CA GLY A 145 -21.77 -21.12 5.29
C GLY A 145 -21.24 -20.91 3.87
N GLY A 146 -20.15 -20.17 3.69
CA GLY A 146 -19.56 -19.89 2.38
C GLY A 146 -20.30 -18.82 1.55
N GLU A 147 -21.40 -18.28 2.03
CA GLU A 147 -22.22 -17.31 1.30
C GLU A 147 -22.03 -15.88 1.82
N PRO A 148 -21.55 -14.94 0.97
CA PRO A 148 -21.43 -13.53 1.37
C PRO A 148 -22.77 -12.94 1.82
N VAL A 149 -22.71 -12.07 2.83
CA VAL A 149 -23.88 -11.34 3.33
C VAL A 149 -24.15 -10.15 2.39
N GLU A 150 -25.01 -10.34 1.40
CA GLU A 150 -25.26 -9.35 0.32
C GLU A 150 -25.69 -7.98 0.85
N ARG A 151 -26.45 -7.93 1.93
CA ARG A 151 -26.93 -6.69 2.55
C ARG A 151 -25.80 -5.70 2.90
N ILE A 152 -24.64 -6.23 3.27
CA ILE A 152 -23.47 -5.43 3.71
C ILE A 152 -22.22 -5.66 2.87
N ALA A 153 -22.28 -6.58 1.90
CA ALA A 153 -21.21 -6.79 0.94
C ALA A 153 -21.18 -5.67 -0.10
N ALA A 154 -19.99 -5.20 -0.42
CA ALA A 154 -19.83 -4.23 -1.49
C ALA A 154 -19.99 -4.88 -2.86
N GLY A 155 -20.88 -4.35 -3.67
CA GLY A 155 -21.02 -4.77 -5.06
C GLY A 155 -19.77 -4.47 -5.88
N PHE A 156 -19.31 -5.43 -6.66
CA PHE A 156 -18.22 -5.25 -7.60
C PHE A 156 -18.70 -4.43 -8.81
N ARG A 157 -18.05 -3.28 -9.08
CA ARG A 157 -18.15 -2.65 -10.38
C ARG A 157 -17.21 -3.36 -11.35
N PRO A 158 -17.71 -3.93 -12.46
CA PRO A 158 -16.84 -4.55 -13.45
C PRO A 158 -15.86 -3.50 -14.00
N ARG A 159 -14.61 -3.90 -14.15
CA ARG A 159 -13.56 -3.05 -14.71
C ARG A 159 -13.99 -2.66 -16.14
N LYS A 160 -14.12 -1.37 -16.43
CA LYS A 160 -14.33 -0.92 -17.81
C LYS A 160 -13.16 -1.42 -18.64
N LYS A 161 -13.41 -2.32 -19.60
CA LYS A 161 -12.39 -2.73 -20.57
C LYS A 161 -11.95 -1.46 -21.28
N GLY A 162 -10.68 -1.07 -21.11
CA GLY A 162 -10.12 0.05 -21.84
C GLY A 162 -10.32 -0.19 -23.34
N LYS A 163 -10.85 0.80 -24.06
CA LYS A 163 -10.79 0.77 -25.51
C LYS A 163 -9.31 0.71 -25.90
N LYS A 164 -8.90 -0.38 -26.57
CA LYS A 164 -7.61 -0.45 -27.24
C LYS A 164 -7.58 0.54 -28.38
#